data_31f3417ea99bf94b2211ca31670936e5
#
_entry.id   31f3417ea99bf94b2211ca31670936e5
#
_cell.length_a   1.000
_cell.length_b   1.000
_cell.length_c   1.000
_cell.angle_alpha   90.00
_cell.angle_beta   90.00
_cell.angle_gamma   90.00
#
_symmetry.space_group_name_H-M   'P 1'
#
loop_
_entity.id
_entity.type
_entity.pdbx_description
1 polymer ?
#
loop_
_entity_poly.entity_id
_entity_poly.type
_entity_poly.pdbx_seq_one_letter_code
_entity_poly.pdbx_strand_id
1 'polypeptide(L)'
;YADYKLFSFAEDDCLCEAIYTYMITMIARFMKNAGEFPKYDQFMDEYAKIVPYLLKAKEQYEDRCAKMAAEHKDTDYHMVIGSGMLWGEAYDYAMCILEEMQWIKTKSIHAAEFFHGTIELLEEGMSLILFYGEDETRPLMDRVDTFSEKIIKEKFGTNICVNKFDTK
;
A
#
# COMPACT_ATOMS: atom_id res chain seq x y z
N TYR A 1 18.32 8.17 -25.95
CA TYR A 1 18.59 9.62 -25.89
C TYR A 1 17.29 10.30 -25.45
N ALA A 2 17.31 11.04 -24.34
CA ALA A 2 16.17 11.81 -23.84
C ALA A 2 16.44 13.29 -24.00
N ASP A 3 15.44 14.05 -24.47
CA ASP A 3 15.53 15.51 -24.63
C ASP A 3 15.52 16.20 -23.26
N TYR A 4 14.87 15.58 -22.27
CA TYR A 4 14.80 16.04 -20.87
C TYR A 4 15.23 14.94 -19.93
N LYS A 5 15.95 15.31 -18.88
CA LYS A 5 16.40 14.38 -17.83
C LYS A 5 16.01 14.93 -16.47
N LEU A 6 15.44 14.07 -15.64
CA LEU A 6 15.12 14.37 -14.25
C LEU A 6 16.02 13.51 -13.36
N PHE A 7 16.68 14.12 -12.39
CA PHE A 7 17.57 13.43 -11.46
C PHE A 7 17.17 13.71 -10.03
N SER A 8 17.35 12.74 -9.17
CA SER A 8 17.45 12.98 -7.74
C SER A 8 18.83 13.58 -7.43
N PHE A 9 18.85 14.53 -6.49
CA PHE A 9 20.07 15.12 -5.95
C PHE A 9 20.31 14.72 -4.49
N ALA A 10 19.51 13.79 -3.95
CA ALA A 10 19.67 13.28 -2.59
C ALA A 10 20.85 12.29 -2.55
N GLU A 11 21.72 12.41 -1.55
CA GLU A 11 22.84 11.49 -1.35
C GLU A 11 22.34 10.10 -0.93
N ASP A 12 21.29 10.05 -0.09
CA ASP A 12 20.58 8.85 0.30
C ASP A 12 19.17 8.89 -0.32
N ASP A 13 19.04 8.33 -1.51
CA ASP A 13 17.79 8.35 -2.26
C ASP A 13 16.88 7.20 -1.81
N CYS A 14 15.82 7.53 -1.08
CA CYS A 14 14.68 6.65 -0.92
C CYS A 14 13.95 6.58 -2.26
N LEU A 15 14.34 5.63 -3.10
CA LEU A 15 13.95 5.56 -4.50
C LEU A 15 12.44 5.62 -4.70
N CYS A 16 11.66 4.92 -3.87
CA CYS A 16 10.22 4.87 -4.02
C CYS A 16 9.56 6.24 -3.82
N GLU A 17 9.85 6.90 -2.72
CA GLU A 17 9.27 8.23 -2.41
C GLU A 17 9.73 9.30 -3.40
N ALA A 18 10.99 9.24 -3.85
CA ALA A 18 11.52 10.16 -4.85
C ALA A 18 10.82 10.00 -6.21
N ILE A 19 10.63 8.76 -6.67
CA ILE A 19 9.92 8.47 -7.93
C ILE A 19 8.49 8.99 -7.89
N TYR A 20 7.73 8.72 -6.83
CA TYR A 20 6.36 9.24 -6.67
C TYR A 20 6.33 10.76 -6.67
N THR A 21 7.26 11.39 -5.96
CA THR A 21 7.37 12.85 -5.91
C THR A 21 7.59 13.45 -7.31
N TYR A 22 8.50 12.90 -8.09
CA TYR A 22 8.76 13.34 -9.46
C TYR A 22 7.56 13.12 -10.38
N MET A 23 6.95 11.94 -10.33
CA MET A 23 5.79 11.63 -11.17
C MET A 23 4.60 12.53 -10.86
N ILE A 24 4.26 12.70 -9.59
CA ILE A 24 3.12 13.52 -9.16
C ILE A 24 3.34 14.99 -9.54
N THR A 25 4.53 15.55 -9.28
CA THR A 25 4.83 16.94 -9.62
C THR A 25 4.84 17.18 -11.13
N MET A 26 5.37 16.23 -11.90
CA MET A 26 5.33 16.29 -13.37
C MET A 26 3.89 16.28 -13.90
N ILE A 27 3.08 15.31 -13.47
CA ILE A 27 1.68 15.17 -13.91
C ILE A 27 0.88 16.43 -13.53
N ALA A 28 1.00 16.88 -12.28
CA ALA A 28 0.34 18.11 -11.83
C ALA A 28 0.72 19.32 -12.69
N ARG A 29 1.99 19.42 -13.07
CA ARG A 29 2.46 20.50 -13.94
C ARG A 29 1.92 20.41 -15.36
N PHE A 30 1.83 19.18 -15.93
CA PHE A 30 1.19 18.97 -17.22
C PHE A 30 -0.27 19.42 -17.20
N MET A 31 -1.02 19.01 -16.18
CA MET A 31 -2.42 19.39 -16.02
C MET A 31 -2.58 20.91 -15.89
N LYS A 32 -1.69 21.59 -15.14
CA LYS A 32 -1.69 23.05 -15.06
C LYS A 32 -1.48 23.69 -16.43
N ASN A 33 -0.49 23.21 -17.18
CA ASN A 33 -0.18 23.74 -18.49
C ASN A 33 -1.30 23.49 -19.51
N ALA A 34 -2.06 22.42 -19.37
CA ALA A 34 -3.25 22.14 -20.16
C ALA A 34 -4.48 22.99 -19.73
N GLY A 35 -4.39 23.74 -18.65
CA GLY A 35 -5.52 24.52 -18.11
C GLY A 35 -6.53 23.73 -17.31
N GLU A 36 -6.21 22.46 -16.99
CA GLU A 36 -7.14 21.52 -16.34
C GLU A 36 -6.92 21.37 -14.83
N PHE A 37 -6.00 22.14 -14.25
CA PHE A 37 -5.73 22.09 -12.82
C PHE A 37 -5.79 23.47 -12.15
N PRO A 38 -6.96 24.04 -11.92
CA PRO A 38 -7.12 25.37 -11.34
C PRO A 38 -6.57 25.51 -9.91
N LYS A 39 -6.49 24.38 -9.16
CA LYS A 39 -5.97 24.35 -7.78
C LYS A 39 -4.48 23.99 -7.70
N TYR A 40 -3.74 24.08 -8.79
CA TYR A 40 -2.33 23.65 -8.84
C TYR A 40 -1.45 24.28 -7.76
N ASP A 41 -1.55 25.61 -7.58
CA ASP A 41 -0.68 26.30 -6.62
C ASP A 41 -1.00 25.88 -5.18
N GLN A 42 -2.29 25.77 -4.83
CA GLN A 42 -2.72 25.20 -3.54
C GLN A 42 -2.23 23.76 -3.36
N PHE A 43 -2.35 22.93 -4.39
CA PHE A 43 -1.86 21.55 -4.35
C PHE A 43 -0.35 21.49 -4.09
N MET A 44 0.45 22.32 -4.78
CA MET A 44 1.89 22.33 -4.60
C MET A 44 2.31 22.83 -3.21
N ASP A 45 1.59 23.78 -2.62
CA ASP A 45 1.82 24.26 -1.25
C ASP A 45 1.54 23.17 -0.21
N GLU A 46 0.50 22.35 -0.42
CA GLU A 46 0.22 21.19 0.42
C GLU A 46 1.23 20.06 0.18
N TYR A 47 1.57 19.79 -1.06
CA TYR A 47 2.49 18.72 -1.43
C TYR A 47 3.92 18.98 -0.92
N ALA A 48 4.33 20.23 -0.82
CA ALA A 48 5.62 20.60 -0.23
C ALA A 48 5.79 20.13 1.24
N LYS A 49 4.69 19.81 1.92
CA LYS A 49 4.68 19.31 3.30
C LYS A 49 4.80 17.79 3.39
N ILE A 50 4.88 17.07 2.26
CA ILE A 50 4.83 15.59 2.24
C ILE A 50 5.99 14.96 3.03
N VAL A 51 7.20 15.50 2.92
CA VAL A 51 8.39 14.92 3.56
C VAL A 51 8.26 14.82 5.08
N PRO A 52 7.95 15.90 5.83
CA PRO A 52 7.75 15.77 7.28
C PRO A 52 6.60 14.83 7.65
N TYR A 53 5.55 14.71 6.83
CA TYR A 53 4.49 13.73 7.08
C TYR A 53 4.96 12.28 6.86
N LEU A 54 5.76 12.03 5.82
CA LEU A 54 6.35 10.70 5.57
C LEU A 54 7.29 10.28 6.72
N LEU A 55 8.16 11.19 7.17
CA LEU A 55 9.04 10.91 8.31
C LEU A 55 8.24 10.56 9.56
N LYS A 56 7.22 11.36 9.87
CA LYS A 56 6.35 11.09 11.01
C LYS A 56 5.61 9.75 10.89
N ALA A 57 5.14 9.41 9.70
CA ALA A 57 4.49 8.13 9.45
C ALA A 57 5.48 6.97 9.66
N LYS A 58 6.70 7.06 9.13
CA LYS A 58 7.76 6.06 9.35
C LYS A 58 8.02 5.85 10.84
N GLU A 59 8.25 6.91 11.60
CA GLU A 59 8.45 6.84 13.05
C GLU A 59 7.25 6.21 13.78
N GLN A 60 6.03 6.58 13.40
CA GLN A 60 4.81 6.07 14.03
C GLN A 60 4.59 4.57 13.80
N TYR A 61 4.97 4.06 12.63
CA TYR A 61 4.70 2.68 12.26
C TYR A 61 5.88 1.74 12.47
N GLU A 62 7.08 2.23 12.78
CA GLU A 62 8.31 1.42 12.88
C GLU A 62 8.17 0.24 13.84
N ASP A 63 7.80 0.49 15.09
CA ASP A 63 7.64 -0.58 16.10
C ASP A 63 6.57 -1.59 15.70
N ARG A 64 5.48 -1.13 15.11
CA ARG A 64 4.41 -1.99 14.64
C ARG A 64 4.84 -2.87 13.47
N CYS A 65 5.56 -2.30 12.51
CA CYS A 65 6.09 -3.03 11.37
C CYS A 65 7.15 -4.05 11.80
N ALA A 66 8.04 -3.65 12.71
CA ALA A 66 9.05 -4.55 13.28
C ALA A 66 8.41 -5.73 14.02
N LYS A 67 7.38 -5.47 14.81
CA LYS A 67 6.62 -6.53 15.49
C LYS A 67 5.95 -7.46 14.49
N MET A 68 5.25 -6.92 13.48
CA MET A 68 4.59 -7.72 12.45
C MET A 68 5.61 -8.58 11.70
N ALA A 69 6.75 -8.02 11.31
CA ALA A 69 7.82 -8.77 10.65
C ALA A 69 8.34 -9.92 11.52
N ALA A 70 8.58 -9.67 12.81
CA ALA A 70 9.04 -10.70 13.73
C ALA A 70 8.02 -11.83 13.94
N GLU A 71 6.73 -11.50 14.01
CA GLU A 71 5.63 -12.45 14.20
C GLU A 71 5.36 -13.30 12.95
N HIS A 72 5.64 -12.77 11.75
CA HIS A 72 5.24 -13.39 10.49
C HIS A 72 6.39 -13.83 9.58
N LYS A 73 7.64 -13.68 9.99
CA LYS A 73 8.82 -14.06 9.20
C LYS A 73 8.84 -15.54 8.76
N ASP A 74 8.20 -16.41 9.51
CA ASP A 74 8.12 -17.85 9.25
C ASP A 74 6.71 -18.27 8.73
N THR A 75 5.86 -17.31 8.39
CA THR A 75 4.53 -17.59 7.80
C THR A 75 4.70 -18.02 6.35
N ASP A 76 4.15 -19.18 5.98
CA ASP A 76 4.35 -19.79 4.66
C ASP A 76 3.66 -19.02 3.52
N TYR A 77 2.61 -18.27 3.81
CA TYR A 77 1.83 -17.60 2.79
C TYR A 77 1.15 -16.32 3.28
N HIS A 78 1.31 -15.24 2.52
CA HIS A 78 0.69 -13.96 2.81
C HIS A 78 -0.27 -13.55 1.69
N MET A 79 -1.42 -13.00 2.04
CA MET A 79 -2.30 -12.31 1.11
C MET A 79 -2.26 -10.81 1.40
N VAL A 80 -1.94 -10.01 0.39
CA VAL A 80 -1.93 -8.55 0.48
C VAL A 80 -3.11 -8.01 -0.30
N ILE A 81 -4.02 -7.32 0.38
CA ILE A 81 -5.28 -6.87 -0.18
C ILE A 81 -5.34 -5.35 -0.17
N GLY A 82 -5.62 -4.77 -1.32
CA GLY A 82 -5.81 -3.34 -1.49
C GLY A 82 -6.87 -3.04 -2.54
N SER A 83 -7.24 -1.77 -2.65
CA SER A 83 -8.16 -1.30 -3.69
C SER A 83 -7.83 0.13 -4.10
N GLY A 84 -8.35 0.55 -5.27
CA GLY A 84 -8.18 1.91 -5.77
C GLY A 84 -6.74 2.37 -5.80
N MET A 85 -6.45 3.48 -5.18
CA MET A 85 -5.09 4.07 -5.15
C MET A 85 -4.06 3.17 -4.46
N LEU A 86 -4.47 2.38 -3.46
CA LEU A 86 -3.56 1.46 -2.76
C LEU A 86 -3.47 0.06 -3.37
N TRP A 87 -4.14 -0.18 -4.49
CA TRP A 87 -3.96 -1.44 -5.22
C TRP A 87 -2.52 -1.61 -5.75
N GLY A 88 -1.96 -0.53 -6.30
CA GLY A 88 -0.56 -0.52 -6.76
C GLY A 88 0.41 -0.87 -5.64
N GLU A 89 0.22 -0.28 -4.47
CA GLU A 89 1.05 -0.53 -3.28
C GLU A 89 0.91 -1.97 -2.76
N ALA A 90 -0.31 -2.50 -2.77
CA ALA A 90 -0.54 -3.90 -2.36
C ALA A 90 0.16 -4.88 -3.31
N TYR A 91 0.16 -4.58 -4.61
CA TYR A 91 0.86 -5.36 -5.61
C TYR A 91 2.39 -5.24 -5.44
N ASP A 92 2.91 -4.03 -5.32
CA ASP A 92 4.35 -3.77 -5.17
C ASP A 92 4.90 -4.44 -3.91
N TYR A 93 4.24 -4.25 -2.77
CA TYR A 93 4.65 -4.87 -1.51
C TYR A 93 4.65 -6.41 -1.59
N ALA A 94 3.62 -7.01 -2.19
CA ALA A 94 3.56 -8.45 -2.34
C ALA A 94 4.63 -8.97 -3.29
N MET A 95 4.70 -8.43 -4.50
CA MET A 95 5.55 -8.97 -5.57
C MET A 95 7.00 -8.50 -5.47
N CYS A 96 7.22 -7.19 -5.33
CA CYS A 96 8.58 -6.65 -5.39
C CYS A 96 9.30 -6.76 -4.05
N ILE A 97 8.59 -6.54 -2.94
CA ILE A 97 9.23 -6.58 -1.61
C ILE A 97 9.23 -7.99 -1.02
N LEU A 98 8.08 -8.66 -0.96
CA LEU A 98 8.02 -9.96 -0.30
C LEU A 98 8.50 -11.11 -1.20
N GLU A 99 8.03 -11.20 -2.43
CA GLU A 99 8.43 -12.31 -3.32
C GLU A 99 9.83 -12.11 -3.88
N GLU A 100 10.11 -10.98 -4.51
CA GLU A 100 11.38 -10.76 -5.22
C GLU A 100 12.56 -10.58 -4.24
N MET A 101 12.39 -9.75 -3.21
CA MET A 101 13.48 -9.43 -2.29
C MET A 101 13.62 -10.42 -1.15
N GLN A 102 12.51 -10.99 -0.66
CA GLN A 102 12.50 -11.83 0.55
C GLN A 102 12.20 -13.31 0.26
N TRP A 103 11.80 -13.66 -0.97
CA TRP A 103 11.42 -15.02 -1.39
C TRP A 103 10.26 -15.62 -0.58
N ILE A 104 9.40 -14.75 -0.09
CA ILE A 104 8.20 -15.11 0.67
C ILE A 104 7.05 -15.33 -0.32
N LYS A 105 6.30 -16.41 -0.16
CA LYS A 105 5.13 -16.68 -1.02
C LYS A 105 3.99 -15.73 -0.69
N THR A 106 3.52 -15.02 -1.69
CA THR A 106 2.43 -14.06 -1.52
C THR A 106 1.38 -14.16 -2.61
N LYS A 107 0.29 -13.46 -2.40
CA LYS A 107 -0.70 -13.13 -3.41
C LYS A 107 -1.23 -11.73 -3.18
N SER A 108 -1.00 -10.82 -4.13
CA SER A 108 -1.70 -9.54 -4.16
C SER A 108 -3.11 -9.72 -4.72
N ILE A 109 -4.10 -9.10 -4.09
CA ILE A 109 -5.50 -9.25 -4.47
C ILE A 109 -6.20 -7.90 -4.40
N HIS A 110 -6.84 -7.52 -5.50
CA HIS A 110 -7.75 -6.39 -5.47
C HIS A 110 -8.99 -6.76 -4.65
N ALA A 111 -9.44 -5.88 -3.75
CA ALA A 111 -10.55 -6.17 -2.84
C ALA A 111 -11.85 -6.58 -3.55
N ALA A 112 -12.09 -6.08 -4.78
CA ALA A 112 -13.24 -6.50 -5.59
C ALA A 112 -13.18 -7.98 -6.00
N GLU A 113 -11.96 -8.51 -6.22
CA GLU A 113 -11.73 -9.90 -6.65
C GLU A 113 -11.66 -10.88 -5.48
N PHE A 114 -11.46 -10.39 -4.27
CA PHE A 114 -11.28 -11.23 -3.08
C PHE A 114 -12.40 -12.27 -2.91
N PHE A 115 -13.64 -11.87 -3.16
CA PHE A 115 -14.83 -12.73 -3.01
C PHE A 115 -15.14 -13.61 -4.24
N HIS A 116 -14.36 -13.53 -5.32
CA HIS A 116 -14.54 -14.31 -6.55
C HIS A 116 -13.73 -15.61 -6.60
N GLY A 117 -13.36 -16.13 -5.43
CA GLY A 117 -12.65 -17.40 -5.33
C GLY A 117 -11.42 -17.36 -4.42
N THR A 118 -10.83 -16.20 -4.17
CA THR A 118 -9.65 -16.09 -3.29
C THR A 118 -9.94 -16.47 -1.85
N ILE A 119 -11.16 -16.26 -1.37
CA ILE A 119 -11.60 -16.69 -0.03
C ILE A 119 -11.49 -18.20 0.17
N GLU A 120 -11.54 -19.00 -0.90
CA GLU A 120 -11.39 -20.45 -0.83
C GLU A 120 -9.96 -20.92 -0.53
N LEU A 121 -8.98 -20.01 -0.68
CA LEU A 121 -7.58 -20.27 -0.38
C LEU A 121 -7.21 -19.96 1.07
N LEU A 122 -8.17 -19.54 1.89
CA LEU A 122 -7.91 -19.22 3.29
C LEU A 122 -7.67 -20.48 4.10
N GLU A 123 -6.47 -20.60 4.66
CA GLU A 123 -6.01 -21.72 5.47
C GLU A 123 -5.42 -21.23 6.79
N GLU A 124 -5.39 -22.11 7.79
CA GLU A 124 -4.72 -21.82 9.06
C GLU A 124 -3.22 -21.57 8.86
N GLY A 125 -2.67 -20.65 9.62
CA GLY A 125 -1.26 -20.26 9.52
C GLY A 125 -0.96 -19.18 8.51
N MET A 126 -1.94 -18.72 7.72
CA MET A 126 -1.78 -17.62 6.77
C MET A 126 -1.81 -16.25 7.46
N SER A 127 -1.29 -15.26 6.75
CA SER A 127 -1.38 -13.86 7.12
C SER A 127 -2.10 -13.04 6.04
N LEU A 128 -3.04 -12.21 6.45
CA LEU A 128 -3.69 -11.20 5.61
C LEU A 128 -3.15 -9.82 5.98
N ILE A 129 -2.78 -9.06 4.97
CA ILE A 129 -2.32 -7.67 5.10
C ILE A 129 -3.29 -6.81 4.30
N LEU A 130 -3.97 -5.89 4.97
CA LEU A 130 -5.03 -5.08 4.40
C LEU A 130 -4.58 -3.62 4.33
N PHE A 131 -4.55 -3.02 3.13
CA PHE A 131 -4.23 -1.63 2.88
C PHE A 131 -5.49 -0.83 2.57
N TYR A 132 -5.82 0.13 3.43
CA TYR A 132 -7.02 0.96 3.33
C TYR A 132 -6.69 2.35 2.82
N GLY A 133 -7.17 2.68 1.63
CA GLY A 133 -7.14 4.03 1.05
C GLY A 133 -8.35 4.89 1.45
N GLU A 134 -8.30 6.16 1.08
CA GLU A 134 -9.35 7.16 1.32
C GLU A 134 -10.16 7.50 0.04
N ASP A 135 -10.00 6.71 -1.02
CA ASP A 135 -10.71 6.92 -2.27
C ASP A 135 -12.11 6.26 -2.30
N GLU A 136 -12.81 6.40 -3.41
CA GLU A 136 -14.16 5.87 -3.62
C GLU A 136 -14.27 4.35 -3.53
N THR A 137 -13.14 3.64 -3.56
CA THR A 137 -13.09 2.17 -3.42
C THR A 137 -13.03 1.70 -1.97
N ARG A 138 -12.94 2.61 -1.00
CA ARG A 138 -12.92 2.29 0.44
C ARG A 138 -13.99 1.29 0.87
N PRO A 139 -15.25 1.36 0.38
CA PRO A 139 -16.28 0.38 0.76
C PRO A 139 -15.94 -1.07 0.40
N LEU A 140 -15.08 -1.31 -0.61
CA LEU A 140 -14.61 -2.67 -0.94
C LEU A 140 -13.70 -3.21 0.17
N MET A 141 -12.82 -2.38 0.70
CA MET A 141 -11.95 -2.75 1.82
C MET A 141 -12.75 -2.94 3.11
N ASP A 142 -13.73 -2.08 3.39
CA ASP A 142 -14.63 -2.20 4.55
C ASP A 142 -15.42 -3.53 4.51
N ARG A 143 -15.76 -4.01 3.30
CA ARG A 143 -16.39 -5.32 3.12
C ARG A 143 -15.41 -6.46 3.45
N VAL A 144 -14.16 -6.39 3.00
CA VAL A 144 -13.10 -7.35 3.33
C VAL A 144 -12.86 -7.36 4.83
N ASP A 145 -12.80 -6.19 5.45
CA ASP A 145 -12.63 -6.05 6.90
C ASP A 145 -13.76 -6.70 7.69
N THR A 146 -14.99 -6.39 7.32
CA THR A 146 -16.18 -6.99 7.94
C THR A 146 -16.16 -8.52 7.82
N PHE A 147 -15.73 -9.06 6.68
CA PHE A 147 -15.56 -10.48 6.47
C PHE A 147 -14.47 -11.05 7.37
N SER A 148 -13.34 -10.37 7.48
CA SER A 148 -12.23 -10.81 8.33
C SER A 148 -12.62 -10.86 9.81
N GLU A 149 -13.34 -9.87 10.31
CA GLU A 149 -13.77 -9.81 11.71
C GLU A 149 -14.87 -10.82 12.07
N LYS A 150 -15.76 -11.12 11.12
CA LYS A 150 -16.89 -12.02 11.38
C LYS A 150 -16.59 -13.45 10.98
N ILE A 151 -16.22 -13.68 9.74
CA ILE A 151 -16.14 -15.02 9.15
C ILE A 151 -14.78 -15.66 9.39
N ILE A 152 -13.69 -14.94 9.12
CA ILE A 152 -12.33 -15.47 9.34
C ILE A 152 -12.13 -15.76 10.83
N LYS A 153 -12.50 -14.80 11.68
CA LYS A 153 -12.37 -14.94 13.13
C LYS A 153 -13.25 -16.07 13.71
N GLU A 154 -14.46 -16.25 13.21
CA GLU A 154 -15.34 -17.35 13.62
C GLU A 154 -14.80 -18.72 13.19
N LYS A 155 -14.32 -18.82 11.92
CA LYS A 155 -13.87 -20.08 11.33
C LYS A 155 -12.47 -20.50 11.79
N PHE A 156 -11.54 -19.55 11.90
CA PHE A 156 -10.10 -19.80 12.12
C PHE A 156 -9.57 -19.27 13.47
N GLY A 157 -10.36 -18.46 14.19
CA GLY A 157 -9.91 -17.84 15.43
C GLY A 157 -8.72 -16.91 15.22
N THR A 158 -7.62 -17.17 15.92
CA THR A 158 -6.32 -16.47 15.78
C THR A 158 -5.35 -17.19 14.84
N ASN A 159 -5.78 -18.29 14.21
CA ASN A 159 -4.89 -19.08 13.33
C ASN A 159 -4.68 -18.41 11.96
N ILE A 160 -5.48 -17.42 11.61
CA ILE A 160 -5.19 -16.49 10.53
C ILE A 160 -4.96 -15.12 11.15
N CYS A 161 -3.79 -14.55 10.93
CA CYS A 161 -3.47 -13.21 11.41
C CYS A 161 -3.90 -12.15 10.38
N VAL A 162 -4.59 -11.11 10.86
CA VAL A 162 -5.04 -9.99 10.01
C VAL A 162 -4.38 -8.70 10.46
N ASN A 163 -3.50 -8.18 9.64
CA ASN A 163 -2.83 -6.90 9.84
C ASN A 163 -3.49 -5.82 8.97
N LYS A 164 -3.87 -4.70 9.58
CA LYS A 164 -4.62 -3.61 8.92
C LYS A 164 -3.78 -2.34 8.93
N PHE A 165 -3.58 -1.75 7.77
CA PHE A 165 -2.91 -0.46 7.60
C PHE A 165 -3.88 0.54 6.98
N ASP A 166 -4.28 1.53 7.76
CA ASP A 166 -5.25 2.56 7.39
C ASP A 166 -4.53 3.91 7.23
N THR A 167 -4.88 4.64 6.20
CA THR A 167 -4.33 5.98 5.91
C THR A 167 -4.95 7.09 6.77
N LYS A 168 -5.95 6.77 7.62
CA LYS A 168 -6.56 7.75 8.55
C LYS A 168 -5.68 8.08 9.74
#